data_faae861c417024f1ba1e8db35f44f0a9
#
_entry.id   faae861c417024f1ba1e8db35f44f0a9
#
_cell.length_a   1.000
_cell.length_b   1.000
_cell.length_c   1.000
_cell.angle_alpha   90.00
_cell.angle_beta   90.00
_cell.angle_gamma   90.00
#
_symmetry.space_group_name_H-M   'P 1'
#
loop_
_entity.id
_entity.type
_entity.pdbx_description
1 polymer ?
#
loop_
_entity_poly.entity_id
_entity_poly.type
_entity_poly.pdbx_seq_one_letter_code
_entity_poly.pdbx_strand_id
1 'polypeptide(L)'
;MKKSLTIALALVAIFVLVLTACAPAATATEAPAATQPPTEVATEAPTEAPVATEAPATEAPTVAPPTNTPPPPPVCDKLADAPAAPAAGELGSADNPIVITFVPSGDTGKITVAGTAIADCLTQMTGLTFKMEVGTTFAASIEALGAEKAQVSFLNTFSTLLAEQKYGVTPALVAIRKYATNDLDPDKDLGGELEPFYKGQFIANADSGISSFADLKGKSFCFVDPNSTSGYIVPRIILKANGIDPDADFSATQNAGSHPNVATAVYKGDCDAGVTFINVLTDAAADLQATYPDIADKVKVFAVTDRIPNDGMQFIKSLDPNLQKVIVEGMLAMANDPGGKAVLKALYNYDAFQEVQPDFYNDFAAVLTKAGVDPSELVK
;
A
#
# COMPACT_ATOMS: atom_id res chain seq x y z
N MET A 1 14.44 -20.19 52.62
CA MET A 1 13.30 -19.78 51.78
C MET A 1 12.21 -18.99 52.49
N LYS A 2 12.41 -18.42 53.71
CA LYS A 2 11.38 -17.63 54.43
C LYS A 2 11.70 -16.12 54.60
N LYS A 3 12.86 -15.65 54.07
CA LYS A 3 13.28 -14.21 54.17
C LYS A 3 13.03 -13.39 52.89
N SER A 4 12.70 -14.00 51.74
CA SER A 4 12.41 -13.29 50.50
C SER A 4 10.94 -12.91 50.30
N LEU A 5 10.03 -13.48 51.09
CA LEU A 5 8.59 -13.22 50.96
C LEU A 5 8.14 -11.97 51.73
N THR A 6 8.90 -11.55 52.75
CA THR A 6 8.58 -10.39 53.57
C THR A 6 9.01 -9.04 52.97
N ILE A 7 9.96 -9.04 52.01
CA ILE A 7 10.43 -7.83 51.35
C ILE A 7 9.47 -7.46 50.18
N ALA A 8 8.86 -8.43 49.54
CA ALA A 8 7.91 -8.20 48.42
C ALA A 8 6.57 -7.58 48.89
N LEU A 9 6.15 -7.85 50.13
CA LEU A 9 4.88 -7.26 50.67
C LEU A 9 5.07 -5.83 51.21
N ALA A 10 6.30 -5.41 51.55
CA ALA A 10 6.57 -4.05 52.04
C ALA A 10 6.66 -3.00 50.94
N LEU A 11 6.95 -3.39 49.70
CA LEU A 11 7.04 -2.48 48.55
C LEU A 11 5.69 -2.19 47.87
N VAL A 12 4.67 -3.01 48.06
CA VAL A 12 3.30 -2.78 47.53
C VAL A 12 2.51 -1.82 48.42
N ALA A 13 2.83 -1.68 49.71
CA ALA A 13 2.10 -0.81 50.64
C ALA A 13 2.52 0.67 50.54
N ILE A 14 3.64 1.02 49.90
CA ILE A 14 4.13 2.40 49.77
C ILE A 14 3.61 3.10 48.51
N PHE A 15 3.05 2.36 47.52
CA PHE A 15 2.59 2.93 46.23
C PHE A 15 1.12 3.38 46.22
N VAL A 16 0.37 3.22 47.31
CA VAL A 16 -1.08 3.55 47.39
C VAL A 16 -1.38 4.87 48.12
N LEU A 17 -0.38 5.62 48.61
CA LEU A 17 -0.59 6.77 49.49
C LEU A 17 -0.19 8.15 48.95
N VAL A 18 -0.04 8.33 47.62
CA VAL A 18 0.35 9.64 47.03
C VAL A 18 -0.60 10.09 45.90
N LEU A 19 -1.88 9.80 45.99
CA LEU A 19 -2.86 10.30 45.01
C LEU A 19 -4.10 10.93 45.67
N THR A 20 -3.86 11.94 46.51
CA THR A 20 -4.92 12.90 46.91
C THR A 20 -4.29 14.24 47.23
N ALA A 21 -4.32 15.20 46.30
CA ALA A 21 -4.56 16.62 46.54
C ALA A 21 -4.27 17.48 45.31
N CYS A 22 -5.17 18.41 45.06
CA CYS A 22 -5.11 19.65 44.30
C CYS A 22 -5.64 19.63 42.86
N ALA A 23 -6.95 19.86 42.72
CA ALA A 23 -7.53 20.55 41.58
C ALA A 23 -7.50 22.07 41.85
N PRO A 24 -7.03 22.91 40.91
CA PRO A 24 -7.25 24.37 40.96
C PRO A 24 -8.63 24.73 40.35
N ALA A 25 -9.30 25.69 41.01
CA ALA A 25 -10.57 26.25 40.61
C ALA A 25 -10.50 27.00 39.28
N ALA A 26 -11.50 26.81 38.44
CA ALA A 26 -11.69 27.55 37.19
C ALA A 26 -12.12 28.98 37.48
N THR A 27 -11.32 29.96 37.05
CA THR A 27 -11.69 31.38 37.01
C THR A 27 -12.37 31.66 35.69
N ALA A 28 -13.63 32.07 35.73
CA ALA A 28 -14.38 32.53 34.56
C ALA A 28 -13.81 33.88 34.08
N THR A 29 -13.35 33.96 32.85
CA THR A 29 -12.97 35.20 32.16
C THR A 29 -14.12 35.62 31.29
N GLU A 30 -14.60 36.84 31.51
CA GLU A 30 -15.66 37.56 30.80
C GLU A 30 -15.29 37.75 29.30
N ALA A 31 -16.27 37.58 28.43
CA ALA A 31 -16.15 37.83 26.99
C ALA A 31 -16.12 39.33 26.68
N PRO A 32 -15.28 39.83 25.75
CA PRO A 32 -15.35 41.20 25.30
C PRO A 32 -16.54 41.44 24.34
N ALA A 33 -17.17 42.60 24.51
CA ALA A 33 -18.31 43.08 23.77
C ALA A 33 -18.07 43.23 22.25
N ALA A 34 -19.10 42.91 21.47
CA ALA A 34 -19.14 43.07 20.02
C ALA A 34 -19.05 44.54 19.60
N THR A 35 -18.10 44.85 18.73
CA THR A 35 -17.96 46.17 18.07
C THR A 35 -18.80 46.15 16.79
N GLN A 36 -19.64 47.19 16.60
CA GLN A 36 -20.49 47.38 15.43
C GLN A 36 -19.65 47.72 14.19
N PRO A 37 -20.09 47.31 12.97
CA PRO A 37 -19.40 47.69 11.72
C PRO A 37 -19.67 49.14 11.33
N PRO A 38 -18.73 49.81 10.59
CA PRO A 38 -18.92 51.17 10.13
C PRO A 38 -19.87 51.24 8.93
N THR A 39 -20.61 52.34 8.89
CA THR A 39 -21.55 52.76 7.89
C THR A 39 -20.91 52.98 6.51
N GLU A 40 -21.49 52.34 5.49
CA GLU A 40 -21.13 52.48 4.09
C GLU A 40 -21.49 53.89 3.56
N VAL A 41 -20.50 54.59 2.97
CA VAL A 41 -20.68 55.83 2.22
C VAL A 41 -20.83 55.49 0.75
N ALA A 42 -22.00 55.82 0.18
CA ALA A 42 -22.30 55.64 -1.24
C ALA A 42 -21.39 56.56 -2.09
N THR A 43 -20.67 55.97 -3.04
CA THR A 43 -19.96 56.74 -4.09
C THR A 43 -20.64 56.46 -5.44
N GLU A 44 -20.90 57.54 -6.15
CA GLU A 44 -21.61 57.64 -7.43
C GLU A 44 -21.00 56.78 -8.55
N ALA A 45 -21.87 56.31 -9.45
CA ALA A 45 -21.55 55.49 -10.61
C ALA A 45 -20.86 56.28 -11.73
N PRO A 46 -19.86 55.68 -12.44
CA PRO A 46 -19.36 56.21 -13.70
C PRO A 46 -20.23 55.72 -14.88
N THR A 47 -20.43 56.63 -15.80
CA THR A 47 -21.17 56.60 -17.08
C THR A 47 -20.76 55.44 -17.98
N GLU A 48 -21.78 54.74 -18.58
CA GLU A 48 -21.63 53.65 -19.56
C GLU A 48 -20.84 54.10 -20.82
N ALA A 49 -19.91 53.23 -21.25
CA ALA A 49 -19.32 53.27 -22.58
C ALA A 49 -20.05 52.29 -23.52
N PRO A 50 -20.05 52.53 -24.86
CA PRO A 50 -20.91 51.81 -25.78
C PRO A 50 -20.58 50.31 -25.93
N VAL A 51 -21.63 49.48 -25.93
CA VAL A 51 -21.58 48.04 -26.10
C VAL A 51 -21.08 47.67 -27.50
N ALA A 52 -19.96 46.90 -27.56
CA ALA A 52 -19.54 46.25 -28.77
C ALA A 52 -20.40 44.98 -28.97
N THR A 53 -20.98 44.83 -30.14
CA THR A 53 -21.80 43.68 -30.55
C THR A 53 -20.90 42.44 -30.67
N GLU A 54 -21.06 41.51 -29.74
CA GLU A 54 -20.42 40.20 -29.82
C GLU A 54 -21.02 39.32 -30.92
N ALA A 55 -20.17 38.71 -31.74
CA ALA A 55 -20.54 37.70 -32.70
C ALA A 55 -20.98 36.41 -31.98
N PRO A 56 -21.92 35.62 -32.52
CA PRO A 56 -22.40 34.42 -31.86
C PRO A 56 -21.29 33.41 -31.63
N ALA A 57 -21.04 33.03 -30.37
CA ALA A 57 -20.13 32.01 -29.98
C ALA A 57 -20.61 30.64 -30.54
N THR A 58 -19.77 30.03 -31.34
CA THR A 58 -19.95 28.62 -31.77
C THR A 58 -19.86 27.75 -30.50
N GLU A 59 -20.96 27.09 -30.15
CA GLU A 59 -20.98 26.11 -29.05
C GLU A 59 -19.95 25.00 -29.32
N ALA A 60 -18.99 24.87 -28.42
CA ALA A 60 -18.08 23.74 -28.39
C ALA A 60 -18.88 22.44 -28.15
N PRO A 61 -18.55 21.33 -28.78
CA PRO A 61 -19.26 20.07 -28.55
C PRO A 61 -19.18 19.70 -27.06
N THR A 62 -20.35 19.64 -26.43
CA THR A 62 -20.48 19.15 -25.03
C THR A 62 -20.08 17.67 -25.03
N VAL A 63 -18.88 17.37 -24.55
CA VAL A 63 -18.47 15.99 -24.26
C VAL A 63 -19.35 15.52 -23.12
N ALA A 64 -20.20 14.53 -23.37
CA ALA A 64 -21.03 13.91 -22.35
C ALA A 64 -20.10 13.39 -21.23
N PRO A 65 -20.46 13.58 -19.94
CA PRO A 65 -19.65 13.02 -18.85
C PRO A 65 -19.54 11.50 -19.04
N PRO A 66 -18.37 10.90 -18.73
CA PRO A 66 -18.18 9.47 -18.85
C PRO A 66 -19.25 8.76 -18.02
N THR A 67 -20.02 7.92 -18.66
CA THR A 67 -20.99 7.03 -18.00
C THR A 67 -20.17 6.04 -17.15
N ASN A 68 -20.18 6.20 -15.83
CA ASN A 68 -19.62 5.25 -14.87
C ASN A 68 -20.47 3.97 -14.87
N THR A 69 -20.38 3.19 -15.94
CA THR A 69 -20.92 1.83 -15.96
C THR A 69 -19.98 0.98 -15.11
N PRO A 70 -20.49 0.28 -14.07
CA PRO A 70 -19.66 -0.65 -13.31
C PRO A 70 -18.98 -1.67 -14.25
N PRO A 71 -17.75 -2.10 -13.97
CA PRO A 71 -17.11 -3.13 -14.78
C PRO A 71 -17.97 -4.41 -14.76
N PRO A 72 -17.95 -5.19 -15.84
CA PRO A 72 -18.66 -6.47 -15.88
C PRO A 72 -18.08 -7.40 -14.79
N PRO A 73 -18.85 -8.39 -14.30
CA PRO A 73 -18.32 -9.43 -13.43
C PRO A 73 -17.27 -10.24 -14.20
N PRO A 74 -16.28 -10.86 -13.50
CA PRO A 74 -15.29 -11.71 -14.15
C PRO A 74 -15.95 -12.93 -14.80
N VAL A 75 -15.45 -13.32 -15.96
CA VAL A 75 -15.81 -14.59 -16.62
C VAL A 75 -14.92 -15.69 -16.05
N CYS A 76 -15.53 -16.69 -15.40
CA CYS A 76 -14.83 -17.75 -14.69
C CYS A 76 -15.19 -19.11 -15.30
N ASP A 77 -15.02 -19.24 -16.62
CA ASP A 77 -15.30 -20.48 -17.33
C ASP A 77 -14.35 -21.59 -16.86
N LYS A 78 -14.88 -22.82 -16.78
CA LYS A 78 -14.11 -23.97 -16.37
C LYS A 78 -12.93 -24.22 -17.31
N LEU A 79 -11.72 -24.35 -16.73
CA LEU A 79 -10.51 -24.64 -17.49
C LEU A 79 -10.59 -26.05 -18.12
N ALA A 80 -9.99 -26.17 -19.32
CA ALA A 80 -9.94 -27.45 -20.03
C ALA A 80 -9.13 -28.50 -19.25
N ASP A 81 -8.06 -28.08 -18.60
CA ASP A 81 -7.16 -28.90 -17.79
C ASP A 81 -7.53 -28.91 -16.31
N ALA A 82 -8.79 -28.52 -15.96
CA ALA A 82 -9.26 -28.53 -14.58
C ALA A 82 -9.09 -29.94 -13.97
N PRO A 83 -8.50 -30.06 -12.75
CA PRO A 83 -8.28 -31.35 -12.12
C PRO A 83 -9.58 -32.05 -11.78
N ALA A 84 -9.50 -33.34 -11.48
CA ALA A 84 -10.62 -34.07 -10.89
C ALA A 84 -10.96 -33.47 -9.50
N ALA A 85 -12.23 -33.58 -9.11
CA ALA A 85 -12.64 -33.13 -7.78
C ALA A 85 -11.84 -33.88 -6.70
N PRO A 86 -11.26 -33.20 -5.70
CA PRO A 86 -10.48 -33.82 -4.65
C PRO A 86 -11.39 -34.63 -3.72
N ALA A 87 -10.85 -35.68 -3.12
CA ALA A 87 -11.56 -36.40 -2.06
C ALA A 87 -11.70 -35.55 -0.80
N ALA A 88 -12.65 -35.89 0.08
CA ALA A 88 -12.81 -35.20 1.35
C ALA A 88 -11.51 -35.24 2.17
N GLY A 89 -11.09 -34.07 2.68
CA GLY A 89 -9.84 -33.89 3.43
C GLY A 89 -8.59 -33.68 2.57
N GLU A 90 -8.64 -33.93 1.27
CA GLU A 90 -7.55 -33.58 0.36
C GLU A 90 -7.51 -32.06 0.12
N LEU A 91 -6.33 -31.53 -0.17
CA LEU A 91 -6.16 -30.12 -0.47
C LEU A 91 -7.01 -29.70 -1.68
N GLY A 92 -7.74 -28.61 -1.55
CA GLY A 92 -8.70 -28.13 -2.54
C GLY A 92 -10.11 -28.67 -2.36
N SER A 93 -10.37 -29.56 -1.36
CA SER A 93 -11.73 -29.94 -0.98
C SER A 93 -12.42 -28.87 -0.13
N ALA A 94 -13.73 -28.97 0.06
CA ALA A 94 -14.50 -27.99 0.83
C ALA A 94 -14.08 -27.89 2.32
N ASP A 95 -13.59 -28.98 2.89
CA ASP A 95 -13.11 -29.08 4.27
C ASP A 95 -11.58 -28.82 4.41
N ASN A 96 -10.86 -28.77 3.29
CA ASN A 96 -9.43 -28.42 3.23
C ASN A 96 -9.15 -27.52 2.01
N PRO A 97 -9.59 -26.27 2.01
CA PRO A 97 -9.44 -25.36 0.87
C PRO A 97 -7.99 -24.94 0.64
N ILE A 98 -7.65 -24.60 -0.61
CA ILE A 98 -6.41 -23.90 -0.94
C ILE A 98 -6.53 -22.47 -0.44
N VAL A 99 -5.63 -22.04 0.44
CA VAL A 99 -5.64 -20.70 1.02
C VAL A 99 -4.70 -19.79 0.24
N ILE A 100 -5.24 -18.64 -0.17
CA ILE A 100 -4.49 -17.53 -0.80
C ILE A 100 -4.28 -16.44 0.24
N THR A 101 -3.04 -16.10 0.59
CA THR A 101 -2.74 -14.99 1.50
C THR A 101 -2.31 -13.73 0.75
N PHE A 102 -2.75 -12.58 1.24
CA PHE A 102 -2.44 -11.26 0.72
C PHE A 102 -1.75 -10.40 1.79
N VAL A 103 -0.75 -9.60 1.40
CA VAL A 103 -0.16 -8.60 2.31
C VAL A 103 -1.08 -7.39 2.46
N PRO A 104 -1.15 -6.73 3.64
CA PRO A 104 -2.01 -5.56 3.86
C PRO A 104 -1.37 -4.26 3.33
N SER A 105 -0.88 -4.26 2.08
CA SER A 105 -0.17 -3.09 1.49
C SER A 105 -1.10 -1.93 1.12
N GLY A 106 -2.40 -2.21 0.92
CA GLY A 106 -3.45 -1.27 0.57
C GLY A 106 -4.57 -1.21 1.62
N ASP A 107 -5.77 -0.83 1.19
CA ASP A 107 -6.99 -0.93 2.01
C ASP A 107 -7.42 -2.38 2.16
N THR A 108 -7.44 -2.89 3.39
CA THR A 108 -7.74 -4.30 3.67
C THR A 108 -9.16 -4.71 3.29
N GLY A 109 -10.13 -3.78 3.32
CA GLY A 109 -11.49 -4.03 2.87
C GLY A 109 -11.55 -4.28 1.37
N LYS A 110 -10.89 -3.43 0.58
CA LYS A 110 -10.77 -3.59 -0.89
C LYS A 110 -10.02 -4.87 -1.25
N ILE A 111 -8.89 -5.15 -0.56
CA ILE A 111 -8.12 -6.39 -0.74
C ILE A 111 -9.01 -7.62 -0.46
N THR A 112 -9.82 -7.57 0.61
CA THR A 112 -10.74 -8.67 0.96
C THR A 112 -11.79 -8.89 -0.13
N VAL A 113 -12.41 -7.84 -0.64
CA VAL A 113 -13.42 -7.95 -1.72
C VAL A 113 -12.79 -8.52 -3.00
N ALA A 114 -11.66 -7.97 -3.44
CA ALA A 114 -10.98 -8.44 -4.64
C ALA A 114 -10.41 -9.86 -4.49
N GLY A 115 -9.79 -10.16 -3.35
CA GLY A 115 -9.26 -11.49 -3.04
C GLY A 115 -10.37 -12.57 -2.96
N THR A 116 -11.54 -12.22 -2.44
CA THR A 116 -12.71 -13.12 -2.45
C THR A 116 -13.16 -13.40 -3.88
N ALA A 117 -13.26 -12.37 -4.73
CA ALA A 117 -13.62 -12.55 -6.13
C ALA A 117 -12.60 -13.42 -6.90
N ILE A 118 -11.30 -13.32 -6.58
CA ILE A 118 -10.26 -14.19 -7.13
C ILE A 118 -10.46 -15.64 -6.68
N ALA A 119 -10.65 -15.86 -5.38
CA ALA A 119 -10.85 -17.21 -4.82
C ALA A 119 -12.11 -17.88 -5.40
N ASP A 120 -13.21 -17.16 -5.51
CA ASP A 120 -14.46 -17.64 -6.08
C ASP A 120 -14.31 -17.98 -7.57
N CYS A 121 -13.61 -17.12 -8.33
CA CYS A 121 -13.36 -17.35 -9.74
C CYS A 121 -12.46 -18.57 -9.97
N LEU A 122 -11.36 -18.70 -9.23
CA LEU A 122 -10.51 -19.90 -9.29
C LEU A 122 -11.28 -21.16 -8.89
N THR A 123 -12.18 -21.07 -7.91
CA THR A 123 -13.05 -22.19 -7.54
C THR A 123 -13.93 -22.64 -8.71
N GLN A 124 -14.55 -21.70 -9.42
CA GLN A 124 -15.38 -22.01 -10.58
C GLN A 124 -14.55 -22.57 -11.75
N MET A 125 -13.38 -21.97 -12.03
CA MET A 125 -12.49 -22.36 -13.12
C MET A 125 -11.89 -23.75 -12.93
N THR A 126 -11.52 -24.10 -11.70
CA THR A 126 -10.77 -25.33 -11.42
C THR A 126 -11.60 -26.47 -10.85
N GLY A 127 -12.72 -26.16 -10.19
CA GLY A 127 -13.50 -27.10 -9.39
C GLY A 127 -12.88 -27.43 -8.03
N LEU A 128 -11.75 -26.77 -7.66
CA LEU A 128 -11.14 -26.83 -6.34
C LEU A 128 -11.74 -25.74 -5.45
N THR A 129 -11.74 -25.93 -4.14
CA THR A 129 -12.17 -24.89 -3.20
C THR A 129 -11.00 -23.99 -2.83
N PHE A 130 -11.15 -22.69 -3.07
CA PHE A 130 -10.21 -21.65 -2.64
C PHE A 130 -10.80 -20.81 -1.53
N LYS A 131 -9.92 -20.31 -0.66
CA LYS A 131 -10.23 -19.34 0.40
C LYS A 131 -9.16 -18.26 0.41
N MET A 132 -9.54 -17.02 0.68
CA MET A 132 -8.58 -15.95 0.82
C MET A 132 -8.42 -15.50 2.27
N GLU A 133 -7.23 -14.98 2.61
CA GLU A 133 -6.93 -14.36 3.89
C GLU A 133 -6.04 -13.12 3.65
N VAL A 134 -6.27 -12.05 4.39
CA VAL A 134 -5.35 -10.91 4.44
C VAL A 134 -4.53 -11.02 5.72
N GLY A 135 -3.21 -11.01 5.60
CA GLY A 135 -2.32 -11.01 6.77
C GLY A 135 -2.54 -9.75 7.62
N THR A 136 -2.40 -9.87 8.93
CA THR A 136 -2.46 -8.71 9.83
C THR A 136 -1.23 -7.80 9.69
N THR A 137 -0.11 -8.35 9.23
CA THR A 137 1.14 -7.68 8.88
C THR A 137 1.75 -8.38 7.66
N PHE A 138 2.75 -7.77 7.03
CA PHE A 138 3.52 -8.42 5.97
C PHE A 138 4.20 -9.70 6.46
N ALA A 139 4.77 -9.67 7.66
CA ALA A 139 5.37 -10.84 8.29
C ALA A 139 4.37 -11.98 8.50
N ALA A 140 3.12 -11.68 8.90
CA ALA A 140 2.10 -12.70 9.09
C ALA A 140 1.77 -13.47 7.80
N SER A 141 1.75 -12.79 6.63
CA SER A 141 1.56 -13.46 5.34
C SER A 141 2.75 -14.37 4.99
N ILE A 142 3.99 -13.96 5.29
CA ILE A 142 5.19 -14.76 5.08
C ILE A 142 5.15 -16.02 5.96
N GLU A 143 4.84 -15.86 7.25
CA GLU A 143 4.78 -16.97 8.21
C GLU A 143 3.64 -17.95 7.91
N ALA A 144 2.53 -17.47 7.32
CA ALA A 144 1.44 -18.34 6.89
C ALA A 144 1.91 -19.34 5.81
N LEU A 145 2.80 -18.92 4.90
CA LEU A 145 3.42 -19.80 3.90
C LEU A 145 4.39 -20.80 4.56
N GLY A 146 5.26 -20.32 5.46
CA GLY A 146 6.22 -21.16 6.16
C GLY A 146 5.56 -22.23 7.04
N ALA A 147 4.38 -21.94 7.57
CA ALA A 147 3.56 -22.89 8.35
C ALA A 147 2.60 -23.71 7.48
N GLU A 148 2.66 -23.56 6.15
CA GLU A 148 1.76 -24.18 5.16
C GLU A 148 0.26 -23.94 5.43
N LYS A 149 -0.06 -22.87 6.16
CA LYS A 149 -1.45 -22.42 6.39
C LYS A 149 -2.03 -21.70 5.17
N ALA A 150 -1.17 -21.19 4.30
CA ALA A 150 -1.52 -20.69 2.98
C ALA A 150 -0.62 -21.38 1.94
N GLN A 151 -1.17 -21.74 0.78
CA GLN A 151 -0.46 -22.41 -0.30
C GLN A 151 -0.07 -21.46 -1.41
N VAL A 152 -0.81 -20.37 -1.55
CA VAL A 152 -0.64 -19.33 -2.55
C VAL A 152 -0.50 -17.98 -1.85
N SER A 153 0.30 -17.09 -2.39
CA SER A 153 0.44 -15.75 -1.82
C SER A 153 0.52 -14.67 -2.89
N PHE A 154 0.22 -13.44 -2.47
CA PHE A 154 0.52 -12.21 -3.17
C PHE A 154 1.36 -11.34 -2.24
N LEU A 155 2.68 -11.58 -2.25
CA LEU A 155 3.68 -10.87 -1.46
C LEU A 155 4.31 -9.74 -2.28
N ASN A 156 4.79 -8.70 -1.61
CA ASN A 156 5.66 -7.71 -2.25
C ASN A 156 7.05 -8.32 -2.52
N THR A 157 7.86 -7.65 -3.32
CA THR A 157 9.15 -8.15 -3.83
C THR A 157 10.11 -8.58 -2.72
N PHE A 158 10.29 -7.76 -1.68
CA PHE A 158 11.20 -8.10 -0.57
C PHE A 158 10.66 -9.28 0.24
N SER A 159 9.36 -9.30 0.54
CA SER A 159 8.72 -10.42 1.23
C SER A 159 8.79 -11.72 0.43
N THR A 160 8.74 -11.63 -0.91
CA THR A 160 8.94 -12.78 -1.81
C THR A 160 10.35 -13.36 -1.64
N LEU A 161 11.40 -12.53 -1.75
CA LEU A 161 12.79 -12.97 -1.56
C LEU A 161 13.03 -13.56 -0.17
N LEU A 162 12.42 -12.95 0.84
CA LEU A 162 12.51 -13.44 2.21
C LEU A 162 11.84 -14.81 2.38
N ALA A 163 10.63 -15.00 1.83
CA ALA A 163 9.90 -16.26 1.87
C ALA A 163 10.59 -17.36 1.04
N GLU A 164 11.18 -16.99 -0.10
CA GLU A 164 12.01 -17.89 -0.92
C GLU A 164 13.21 -18.40 -0.12
N GLN A 165 13.97 -17.51 0.48
CA GLN A 165 15.16 -17.88 1.24
C GLN A 165 14.83 -18.70 2.49
N LYS A 166 13.77 -18.33 3.22
CA LYS A 166 13.43 -18.96 4.50
C LYS A 166 12.65 -20.25 4.35
N TYR A 167 11.74 -20.31 3.39
CA TYR A 167 10.76 -21.39 3.26
C TYR A 167 10.79 -22.10 1.89
N GLY A 168 11.63 -21.63 0.96
CA GLY A 168 11.70 -22.17 -0.39
C GLY A 168 10.42 -21.89 -1.20
N VAL A 169 9.73 -20.78 -0.89
CA VAL A 169 8.58 -20.29 -1.68
C VAL A 169 9.05 -20.00 -3.10
N THR A 170 8.23 -20.32 -4.09
CA THR A 170 8.59 -20.17 -5.51
C THR A 170 7.74 -19.06 -6.15
N PRO A 171 8.34 -17.99 -6.69
CA PRO A 171 7.64 -17.01 -7.50
C PRO A 171 7.10 -17.66 -8.79
N ALA A 172 5.84 -17.38 -9.13
CA ALA A 172 5.19 -17.96 -10.31
C ALA A 172 4.74 -16.90 -11.33
N LEU A 173 4.09 -15.84 -10.86
CA LEU A 173 3.66 -14.72 -11.70
C LEU A 173 4.24 -13.41 -11.18
N VAL A 174 4.66 -12.54 -12.08
CA VAL A 174 4.96 -11.14 -11.79
C VAL A 174 3.87 -10.25 -12.36
N ALA A 175 3.46 -9.27 -11.57
CA ALA A 175 2.46 -8.29 -11.99
C ALA A 175 3.04 -7.32 -13.01
N ILE A 176 2.26 -7.04 -14.04
CA ILE A 176 2.52 -6.00 -15.03
C ILE A 176 1.60 -4.83 -14.71
N ARG A 177 2.17 -3.64 -14.60
CA ARG A 177 1.43 -2.43 -14.26
C ARG A 177 1.74 -1.30 -15.22
N LYS A 178 0.75 -0.44 -15.41
CA LYS A 178 0.90 0.82 -16.11
C LYS A 178 0.86 1.96 -15.10
N TYR A 179 1.99 2.62 -14.92
CA TYR A 179 2.09 3.78 -14.04
C TYR A 179 2.01 5.08 -14.82
N ALA A 180 1.41 6.12 -14.21
CA ALA A 180 1.48 7.46 -14.77
C ALA A 180 2.94 7.95 -14.78
N THR A 181 3.30 8.79 -15.76
CA THR A 181 4.59 9.46 -15.83
C THR A 181 4.88 10.23 -14.55
N ASN A 182 6.11 10.14 -14.07
CA ASN A 182 6.61 10.90 -12.94
C ASN A 182 7.92 11.60 -13.34
N ASP A 183 7.92 12.94 -13.31
CA ASP A 183 9.05 13.76 -13.76
C ASP A 183 10.12 14.03 -12.70
N LEU A 184 9.98 13.46 -11.49
CA LEU A 184 10.96 13.67 -10.41
C LEU A 184 12.20 12.80 -10.53
N ASP A 185 12.24 11.95 -11.52
CA ASP A 185 13.38 11.10 -11.79
C ASP A 185 13.96 11.34 -13.17
N PRO A 186 15.27 11.61 -13.24
CA PRO A 186 15.97 11.76 -14.49
C PRO A 186 15.92 10.51 -15.40
N ASP A 187 15.78 9.31 -14.87
CA ASP A 187 15.79 8.09 -15.67
C ASP A 187 14.45 7.76 -16.34
N LYS A 188 13.41 8.50 -16.09
CA LYS A 188 12.14 8.64 -16.86
C LYS A 188 11.41 7.38 -17.34
N ASP A 189 11.56 6.25 -16.68
CA ASP A 189 11.08 4.99 -17.22
C ASP A 189 9.62 4.62 -16.97
N LEU A 190 8.89 5.40 -16.19
CA LEU A 190 7.46 5.19 -16.01
C LEU A 190 6.67 6.09 -16.97
N GLY A 191 6.80 5.80 -18.28
CA GLY A 191 6.19 6.57 -19.35
C GLY A 191 4.75 6.21 -19.69
N GLY A 192 4.06 5.49 -18.81
CA GLY A 192 2.70 5.00 -19.07
C GLY A 192 2.68 3.73 -19.90
N GLU A 193 3.80 3.03 -20.03
CA GLU A 193 3.87 1.69 -20.61
C GLU A 193 3.59 0.60 -19.57
N LEU A 194 3.30 -0.60 -20.05
CA LEU A 194 3.12 -1.79 -19.23
C LEU A 194 4.49 -2.38 -18.86
N GLU A 195 4.86 -2.36 -17.57
CA GLU A 195 6.17 -2.79 -17.11
C GLU A 195 6.08 -3.77 -15.94
N PRO A 196 7.03 -4.73 -15.84
CA PRO A 196 7.17 -5.61 -14.69
C PRO A 196 7.96 -4.95 -13.55
N PHE A 197 8.06 -3.63 -13.52
CA PHE A 197 8.79 -2.83 -12.56
C PHE A 197 7.92 -1.67 -12.07
N TYR A 198 8.21 -1.19 -10.87
CA TYR A 198 7.64 0.03 -10.30
C TYR A 198 8.72 0.82 -9.56
N LYS A 199 8.34 1.94 -8.96
CA LYS A 199 9.21 2.75 -8.10
C LYS A 199 8.54 3.00 -6.75
N GLY A 200 9.34 3.31 -5.75
CA GLY A 200 8.88 3.98 -4.55
C GLY A 200 8.93 5.50 -4.73
N GLN A 201 8.27 6.22 -3.83
CA GLN A 201 8.35 7.68 -3.79
C GLN A 201 8.45 8.17 -2.35
N PHE A 202 9.17 9.29 -2.19
CA PHE A 202 9.23 10.05 -0.95
C PHE A 202 8.24 11.20 -1.03
N ILE A 203 7.40 11.30 -0.02
CA ILE A 203 6.34 12.30 0.07
C ILE A 203 6.55 13.17 1.32
N ALA A 204 6.13 14.41 1.25
CA ALA A 204 6.16 15.35 2.36
C ALA A 204 4.87 16.16 2.45
N ASN A 205 4.48 16.57 3.66
CA ASN A 205 3.42 17.55 3.84
C ASN A 205 3.87 18.88 3.23
N ALA A 206 3.01 19.53 2.45
CA ALA A 206 3.33 20.76 1.73
C ALA A 206 3.79 21.91 2.66
N ASP A 207 3.28 21.91 3.89
CA ASP A 207 3.62 22.94 4.90
C ASP A 207 4.86 22.59 5.73
N SER A 208 5.48 21.40 5.52
CA SER A 208 6.66 20.95 6.28
C SER A 208 7.95 21.66 5.91
N GLY A 209 8.00 22.31 4.72
CA GLY A 209 9.20 22.91 4.14
C GLY A 209 10.21 21.90 3.58
N ILE A 210 9.84 20.60 3.48
CA ILE A 210 10.70 19.54 2.94
C ILE A 210 10.60 19.54 1.41
N SER A 211 11.75 19.64 0.74
CA SER A 211 11.88 19.57 -0.72
C SER A 211 13.04 18.67 -1.19
N SER A 212 13.85 18.19 -0.25
CA SER A 212 15.02 17.35 -0.51
C SER A 212 15.33 16.45 0.68
N PHE A 213 16.24 15.48 0.49
CA PHE A 213 16.71 14.64 1.58
C PHE A 213 17.39 15.44 2.71
N ALA A 214 18.09 16.53 2.39
CA ALA A 214 18.77 17.36 3.39
C ALA A 214 17.80 17.96 4.42
N ASP A 215 16.54 18.19 4.05
CA ASP A 215 15.53 18.81 4.90
C ASP A 215 14.90 17.81 5.90
N LEU A 216 15.22 16.52 5.79
CA LEU A 216 14.59 15.45 6.59
C LEU A 216 15.13 15.36 8.02
N LYS A 217 16.34 15.86 8.30
CA LYS A 217 16.94 15.76 9.64
C LYS A 217 16.09 16.48 10.68
N GLY A 218 15.80 15.79 11.78
CA GLY A 218 14.96 16.30 12.86
C GLY A 218 13.45 16.34 12.57
N LYS A 219 13.01 15.83 11.41
CA LYS A 219 11.59 15.73 11.04
C LYS A 219 10.99 14.41 11.50
N SER A 220 9.67 14.33 11.60
CA SER A 220 8.95 13.07 11.79
C SER A 220 8.77 12.33 10.47
N PHE A 221 8.89 11.00 10.47
CA PHE A 221 8.87 10.21 9.25
C PHE A 221 8.03 8.93 9.36
N CYS A 222 7.17 8.71 8.36
CA CYS A 222 6.32 7.54 8.28
C CYS A 222 6.85 6.51 7.28
N PHE A 223 7.05 5.27 7.77
CA PHE A 223 7.27 4.07 6.97
C PHE A 223 5.98 3.25 6.86
N VAL A 224 5.96 2.27 5.95
CA VAL A 224 4.81 1.36 5.79
C VAL A 224 4.89 0.21 6.79
N ASP A 225 5.84 -0.71 6.60
CA ASP A 225 6.04 -1.94 7.38
C ASP A 225 7.50 -2.37 7.17
N PRO A 226 8.19 -2.93 8.17
CA PRO A 226 9.59 -3.36 8.03
C PRO A 226 9.88 -4.31 6.85
N ASN A 227 8.87 -5.06 6.39
CA ASN A 227 8.99 -5.97 5.23
C ASN A 227 8.48 -5.35 3.92
N SER A 228 8.09 -4.07 3.91
CA SER A 228 7.66 -3.39 2.69
C SER A 228 8.85 -2.99 1.83
N THR A 229 8.87 -3.41 0.56
CA THR A 229 9.97 -3.12 -0.39
C THR A 229 10.12 -1.61 -0.59
N SER A 230 9.08 -0.94 -1.10
CA SER A 230 9.10 0.49 -1.43
C SER A 230 8.70 1.41 -0.28
N GLY A 231 8.14 0.84 0.81
CA GLY A 231 7.73 1.60 1.98
C GLY A 231 8.68 1.49 3.18
N TYR A 232 9.79 0.75 3.04
CA TYR A 232 10.77 0.59 4.13
C TYR A 232 12.17 0.24 3.62
N ILE A 233 12.35 -0.91 2.97
CA ILE A 233 13.67 -1.48 2.66
C ILE A 233 14.46 -0.58 1.71
N VAL A 234 13.96 -0.35 0.51
CA VAL A 234 14.63 0.49 -0.51
C VAL A 234 14.78 1.94 -0.03
N PRO A 235 13.76 2.59 0.55
CA PRO A 235 13.91 3.93 1.09
C PRO A 235 14.99 4.07 2.17
N ARG A 236 15.15 3.11 3.05
CA ARG A 236 16.20 3.17 4.08
C ARG A 236 17.61 3.10 3.48
N ILE A 237 17.79 2.33 2.41
CA ILE A 237 19.05 2.31 1.64
C ILE A 237 19.31 3.69 1.03
N ILE A 238 18.30 4.29 0.39
CA ILE A 238 18.42 5.61 -0.24
C ILE A 238 18.67 6.70 0.80
N LEU A 239 17.97 6.69 1.94
CA LEU A 239 18.21 7.62 3.05
C LEU A 239 19.66 7.56 3.50
N LYS A 240 20.20 6.36 3.76
CA LYS A 240 21.62 6.18 4.16
C LYS A 240 22.58 6.66 3.07
N ALA A 241 22.31 6.39 1.80
CA ALA A 241 23.11 6.88 0.68
C ALA A 241 23.13 8.42 0.59
N ASN A 242 22.08 9.08 1.06
CA ASN A 242 21.98 10.55 1.15
C ASN A 242 22.42 11.11 2.50
N GLY A 243 23.09 10.32 3.34
CA GLY A 243 23.65 10.78 4.63
C GLY A 243 22.59 10.99 5.72
N ILE A 244 21.43 10.34 5.60
CA ILE A 244 20.38 10.30 6.62
C ILE A 244 20.40 8.91 7.29
N ASP A 245 20.67 8.89 8.58
CA ASP A 245 20.47 7.67 9.38
C ASP A 245 19.00 7.54 9.79
N PRO A 246 18.25 6.58 9.23
CA PRO A 246 16.83 6.46 9.54
C PRO A 246 16.53 6.02 10.98
N ASP A 247 17.54 5.63 11.75
CA ASP A 247 17.40 5.24 13.15
C ASP A 247 17.81 6.35 14.14
N ALA A 248 18.49 7.41 13.65
CA ALA A 248 19.05 8.46 14.50
C ALA A 248 18.67 9.91 14.08
N ASP A 249 18.49 10.17 12.79
CA ASP A 249 18.35 11.54 12.27
C ASP A 249 16.89 12.06 12.29
N PHE A 250 15.88 11.20 12.48
CA PHE A 250 14.48 11.61 12.59
C PHE A 250 14.11 11.96 14.04
N SER A 251 13.22 12.94 14.23
CA SER A 251 12.66 13.26 15.56
C SER A 251 11.74 12.14 16.07
N ALA A 252 11.03 11.48 15.17
CA ALA A 252 10.20 10.32 15.42
C ALA A 252 10.01 9.51 14.13
N THR A 253 9.84 8.20 14.26
CA THR A 253 9.45 7.31 13.16
C THR A 253 8.25 6.46 13.56
N GLN A 254 7.38 6.15 12.61
CA GLN A 254 6.29 5.20 12.82
C GLN A 254 6.08 4.32 11.58
N ASN A 255 5.58 3.11 11.80
CA ASN A 255 5.11 2.21 10.75
C ASN A 255 3.59 2.30 10.66
N ALA A 256 3.07 2.82 9.55
CA ALA A 256 1.63 3.09 9.36
C ALA A 256 0.83 1.85 8.90
N GLY A 257 1.50 0.74 8.62
CA GLY A 257 0.91 -0.55 8.24
C GLY A 257 0.55 -0.69 6.76
N SER A 258 0.24 0.41 6.04
CA SER A 258 -0.07 0.39 4.61
C SER A 258 0.36 1.69 3.93
N HIS A 259 0.51 1.65 2.60
CA HIS A 259 0.88 2.83 1.81
C HIS A 259 -0.16 3.97 1.85
N PRO A 260 -1.48 3.70 1.75
CA PRO A 260 -2.49 4.74 1.92
C PRO A 260 -2.47 5.38 3.31
N ASN A 261 -2.15 4.60 4.36
CA ASN A 261 -2.03 5.13 5.72
C ASN A 261 -0.85 6.10 5.87
N VAL A 262 0.31 5.80 5.24
CA VAL A 262 1.44 6.73 5.20
C VAL A 262 1.03 8.05 4.53
N ALA A 263 0.41 7.98 3.35
CA ALA A 263 -0.04 9.18 2.64
C ALA A 263 -1.07 9.98 3.45
N THR A 264 -1.98 9.30 4.14
CA THR A 264 -2.97 9.92 5.04
C THR A 264 -2.30 10.57 6.26
N ALA A 265 -1.31 9.92 6.87
CA ALA A 265 -0.57 10.47 8.02
C ALA A 265 0.20 11.74 7.62
N VAL A 266 0.84 11.73 6.45
CA VAL A 266 1.51 12.92 5.90
C VAL A 266 0.50 14.01 5.56
N TYR A 267 -0.64 13.67 4.97
CA TYR A 267 -1.72 14.63 4.68
C TYR A 267 -2.23 15.32 5.95
N LYS A 268 -2.41 14.59 7.04
CA LYS A 268 -2.90 15.12 8.32
C LYS A 268 -1.84 15.85 9.13
N GLY A 269 -0.55 15.74 8.75
CA GLY A 269 0.57 16.28 9.52
C GLY A 269 0.97 15.42 10.72
N ASP A 270 0.50 14.17 10.81
CA ASP A 270 0.96 13.21 11.83
C ASP A 270 2.42 12.82 11.59
N CYS A 271 2.88 12.88 10.32
CA CYS A 271 4.27 12.82 9.89
C CYS A 271 4.57 13.99 8.95
N ASP A 272 5.76 14.59 9.08
CA ASP A 272 6.23 15.62 8.15
C ASP A 272 6.51 15.07 6.75
N ALA A 273 7.00 13.82 6.70
CA ALA A 273 7.31 13.10 5.47
C ALA A 273 7.09 11.59 5.62
N GLY A 274 7.16 10.88 4.50
CA GLY A 274 7.04 9.43 4.47
C GLY A 274 7.37 8.82 3.12
N VAL A 275 7.20 7.52 3.00
CA VAL A 275 7.49 6.74 1.78
C VAL A 275 6.33 5.85 1.39
N THR A 276 6.09 5.72 0.08
CA THR A 276 5.01 4.90 -0.47
C THR A 276 5.45 4.26 -1.79
N PHE A 277 4.61 3.41 -2.38
CA PHE A 277 4.75 3.10 -3.80
C PHE A 277 4.40 4.34 -4.64
N ILE A 278 4.93 4.40 -5.87
CA ILE A 278 4.71 5.52 -6.79
C ILE A 278 3.22 5.69 -7.14
N ASN A 279 2.80 6.96 -7.25
CA ASN A 279 1.42 7.35 -7.60
C ASN A 279 0.33 6.98 -6.57
N VAL A 280 0.67 6.62 -5.33
CA VAL A 280 -0.33 6.28 -4.29
C VAL A 280 -1.43 7.35 -4.14
N LEU A 281 -1.10 8.63 -4.35
CA LEU A 281 -2.04 9.75 -4.22
C LEU A 281 -3.15 9.74 -5.28
N THR A 282 -2.91 9.12 -6.43
CA THR A 282 -3.83 9.04 -7.58
C THR A 282 -4.21 7.61 -7.94
N ASP A 283 -3.70 6.63 -7.20
CA ASP A 283 -3.96 5.22 -7.45
C ASP A 283 -5.42 4.85 -7.15
N ALA A 284 -6.09 4.21 -8.10
CA ALA A 284 -7.49 3.86 -7.99
C ALA A 284 -7.78 2.81 -6.90
N ALA A 285 -6.84 1.89 -6.64
CA ALA A 285 -6.97 0.91 -5.55
C ALA A 285 -6.80 1.59 -4.18
N ALA A 286 -5.88 2.57 -4.07
CA ALA A 286 -5.72 3.37 -2.86
C ALA A 286 -6.90 4.33 -2.63
N ASP A 287 -7.45 4.92 -3.72
CA ASP A 287 -8.66 5.76 -3.73
C ASP A 287 -8.65 6.94 -2.73
N LEU A 288 -7.48 7.49 -2.50
CA LEU A 288 -7.30 8.54 -1.49
C LEU A 288 -8.04 9.84 -1.85
N GLN A 289 -8.14 10.15 -3.15
CA GLN A 289 -8.82 11.37 -3.61
C GLN A 289 -10.33 11.35 -3.37
N ALA A 290 -10.96 10.18 -3.24
CA ALA A 290 -12.37 10.08 -2.86
C ALA A 290 -12.61 10.57 -1.42
N THR A 291 -11.64 10.32 -0.51
CA THR A 291 -11.75 10.74 0.89
C THR A 291 -11.10 12.12 1.14
N TYR A 292 -10.01 12.40 0.44
CA TYR A 292 -9.21 13.63 0.54
C TYR A 292 -9.01 14.25 -0.84
N PRO A 293 -9.99 15.00 -1.39
CA PRO A 293 -9.92 15.52 -2.76
C PRO A 293 -8.74 16.45 -3.03
N ASP A 294 -8.22 17.11 -1.99
CA ASP A 294 -7.08 18.04 -2.02
C ASP A 294 -5.74 17.39 -1.63
N ILE A 295 -5.68 16.05 -1.54
CA ILE A 295 -4.47 15.35 -1.08
C ILE A 295 -3.25 15.67 -1.94
N ALA A 296 -3.42 15.81 -3.25
CA ALA A 296 -2.32 16.14 -4.17
C ALA A 296 -1.80 17.59 -4.00
N ASP A 297 -2.56 18.46 -3.36
CA ASP A 297 -2.13 19.82 -3.02
C ASP A 297 -1.37 19.84 -1.70
N LYS A 298 -1.77 19.02 -0.74
CA LYS A 298 -1.20 18.99 0.60
C LYS A 298 -0.07 17.97 0.79
N VAL A 299 0.04 17.00 -0.09
CA VAL A 299 1.13 16.01 -0.08
C VAL A 299 1.90 16.11 -1.37
N LYS A 300 3.20 16.42 -1.26
CA LYS A 300 4.10 16.61 -2.39
C LYS A 300 5.10 15.46 -2.47
N VAL A 301 5.30 14.95 -3.67
CA VAL A 301 6.39 14.01 -3.96
C VAL A 301 7.67 14.85 -4.17
N PHE A 302 8.77 14.53 -3.49
CA PHE A 302 10.03 15.23 -3.64
C PHE A 302 11.18 14.36 -4.16
N ALA A 303 11.04 13.03 -4.13
CA ALA A 303 12.01 12.11 -4.71
C ALA A 303 11.34 10.77 -5.04
N VAL A 304 11.96 10.01 -5.94
CA VAL A 304 11.56 8.64 -6.31
C VAL A 304 12.75 7.70 -6.19
N THR A 305 12.49 6.40 -6.10
CA THR A 305 13.52 5.35 -6.07
C THR A 305 13.92 4.93 -7.49
N ASP A 306 15.00 4.17 -7.61
CA ASP A 306 15.26 3.35 -8.78
C ASP A 306 14.15 2.32 -9.00
N ARG A 307 14.22 1.62 -10.14
CA ARG A 307 13.31 0.52 -10.48
C ARG A 307 13.34 -0.59 -9.44
N ILE A 308 12.15 -1.02 -9.05
CA ILE A 308 11.93 -2.18 -8.18
C ILE A 308 11.17 -3.21 -9.02
N PRO A 309 11.61 -4.48 -9.11
CA PRO A 309 10.81 -5.53 -9.74
C PRO A 309 9.41 -5.60 -9.10
N ASN A 310 8.37 -5.75 -9.92
CA ASN A 310 7.02 -5.88 -9.39
C ASN A 310 6.91 -7.16 -8.54
N ASP A 311 5.98 -7.11 -7.64
CA ASP A 311 5.41 -8.21 -6.88
C ASP A 311 4.55 -9.13 -7.79
N GLY A 312 3.94 -10.15 -7.20
CA GLY A 312 3.05 -11.04 -7.95
C GLY A 312 2.57 -12.21 -7.11
N MET A 313 2.43 -13.38 -7.73
CA MET A 313 1.95 -14.59 -7.11
C MET A 313 3.07 -15.60 -6.85
N GLN A 314 3.04 -16.23 -5.68
CA GLN A 314 4.01 -17.22 -5.23
C GLN A 314 3.30 -18.47 -4.69
N PHE A 315 4.03 -19.60 -4.72
CA PHE A 315 3.59 -20.87 -4.18
C PHE A 315 4.50 -21.38 -3.08
N ILE A 316 3.95 -22.09 -2.11
CA ILE A 316 4.77 -22.89 -1.19
C ILE A 316 5.46 -24.02 -1.96
N LYS A 317 6.65 -24.42 -1.48
CA LYS A 317 7.46 -25.46 -2.12
C LYS A 317 6.75 -26.83 -2.25
N SER A 318 5.89 -27.14 -1.29
CA SER A 318 5.18 -28.46 -1.22
C SER A 318 3.93 -28.54 -2.11
N LEU A 319 3.48 -27.43 -2.72
CA LEU A 319 2.29 -27.46 -3.57
C LEU A 319 2.55 -28.26 -4.85
N ASP A 320 1.65 -29.21 -5.15
CA ASP A 320 1.75 -30.05 -6.34
C ASP A 320 1.91 -29.23 -7.63
N PRO A 321 2.90 -29.56 -8.51
CA PRO A 321 3.15 -28.79 -9.72
C PRO A 321 1.97 -28.71 -10.70
N ASN A 322 1.07 -29.71 -10.73
CA ASN A 322 -0.11 -29.65 -11.58
C ASN A 322 -1.13 -28.65 -11.00
N LEU A 323 -1.26 -28.56 -9.68
CA LEU A 323 -2.07 -27.51 -9.04
C LEU A 323 -1.49 -26.13 -9.29
N GLN A 324 -0.16 -25.95 -9.19
CA GLN A 324 0.50 -24.70 -9.53
C GLN A 324 0.17 -24.28 -10.96
N LYS A 325 0.31 -25.17 -11.94
CA LYS A 325 0.01 -24.92 -13.35
C LYS A 325 -1.43 -24.44 -13.55
N VAL A 326 -2.39 -25.14 -12.98
CA VAL A 326 -3.83 -24.81 -13.12
C VAL A 326 -4.16 -23.47 -12.48
N ILE A 327 -3.56 -23.14 -11.33
CA ILE A 327 -3.75 -21.83 -10.67
C ILE A 327 -3.15 -20.72 -11.52
N VAL A 328 -1.95 -20.89 -12.09
CA VAL A 328 -1.32 -19.94 -13.01
C VAL A 328 -2.22 -19.70 -14.23
N GLU A 329 -2.73 -20.76 -14.84
CA GLU A 329 -3.62 -20.69 -16.01
C GLU A 329 -4.91 -19.92 -15.67
N GLY A 330 -5.53 -20.21 -14.52
CA GLY A 330 -6.71 -19.46 -14.04
C GLY A 330 -6.43 -17.98 -13.82
N MET A 331 -5.30 -17.62 -13.20
CA MET A 331 -4.91 -16.23 -12.97
C MET A 331 -4.62 -15.49 -14.28
N LEU A 332 -3.96 -16.14 -15.25
CA LEU A 332 -3.71 -15.56 -16.57
C LEU A 332 -5.02 -15.38 -17.36
N ALA A 333 -5.95 -16.32 -17.27
CA ALA A 333 -7.27 -16.19 -17.88
C ALA A 333 -8.05 -14.99 -17.27
N MET A 334 -8.08 -14.86 -15.94
CA MET A 334 -8.67 -13.68 -15.28
C MET A 334 -8.01 -12.38 -15.74
N ALA A 335 -6.68 -12.34 -15.84
CA ALA A 335 -5.95 -11.15 -16.28
C ALA A 335 -6.23 -10.75 -17.73
N ASN A 336 -6.79 -11.64 -18.54
CA ASN A 336 -7.20 -11.38 -19.93
C ASN A 336 -8.68 -11.04 -20.08
N ASP A 337 -9.50 -11.32 -19.05
CA ASP A 337 -10.93 -10.98 -19.04
C ASP A 337 -11.17 -9.54 -18.52
N PRO A 338 -12.07 -8.74 -19.13
CA PRO A 338 -12.34 -7.37 -18.67
C PRO A 338 -12.82 -7.29 -17.20
N GLY A 339 -13.67 -8.21 -16.75
CA GLY A 339 -14.13 -8.26 -15.37
C GLY A 339 -13.03 -8.69 -14.40
N GLY A 340 -12.24 -9.71 -14.80
CA GLY A 340 -11.08 -10.15 -14.06
C GLY A 340 -10.03 -9.05 -13.91
N LYS A 341 -9.75 -8.29 -14.98
CA LYS A 341 -8.88 -7.09 -14.92
C LYS A 341 -9.38 -6.08 -13.90
N ALA A 342 -10.69 -5.82 -13.85
CA ALA A 342 -11.25 -4.88 -12.89
C ALA A 342 -11.02 -5.35 -11.44
N VAL A 343 -11.14 -6.65 -11.16
CA VAL A 343 -10.83 -7.26 -9.86
C VAL A 343 -9.34 -7.08 -9.52
N LEU A 344 -8.44 -7.37 -10.46
CA LEU A 344 -7.00 -7.25 -10.27
C LEU A 344 -6.56 -5.79 -10.10
N LYS A 345 -7.20 -4.85 -10.79
CA LYS A 345 -7.03 -3.41 -10.58
C LYS A 345 -7.45 -2.97 -9.18
N ALA A 346 -8.58 -3.47 -8.69
CA ALA A 346 -9.07 -3.15 -7.36
C ALA A 346 -8.20 -3.75 -6.24
N LEU A 347 -7.55 -4.90 -6.51
CA LEU A 347 -6.66 -5.56 -5.57
C LEU A 347 -5.40 -4.71 -5.28
N TYR A 348 -4.51 -4.60 -6.27
CA TYR A 348 -3.21 -3.94 -6.19
C TYR A 348 -2.84 -3.19 -7.47
N ASN A 349 -3.83 -2.71 -8.20
CA ASN A 349 -3.64 -2.00 -9.47
C ASN A 349 -2.89 -2.82 -10.54
N TYR A 350 -3.13 -4.13 -10.61
CA TYR A 350 -2.54 -5.00 -11.62
C TYR A 350 -3.24 -4.83 -12.98
N ASP A 351 -2.47 -4.73 -14.06
CA ASP A 351 -2.98 -4.66 -15.44
C ASP A 351 -2.93 -6.01 -16.14
N ALA A 352 -1.89 -6.80 -15.84
CA ALA A 352 -1.65 -8.12 -16.40
C ALA A 352 -0.71 -8.92 -15.49
N PHE A 353 -0.46 -10.17 -15.87
CA PHE A 353 0.58 -11.01 -15.31
C PHE A 353 1.45 -11.59 -16.41
N GLN A 354 2.69 -11.89 -16.08
CA GLN A 354 3.56 -12.80 -16.84
C GLN A 354 4.21 -13.81 -15.91
N GLU A 355 4.58 -14.97 -16.45
CA GLU A 355 5.33 -15.97 -15.68
C GLU A 355 6.73 -15.44 -15.33
N VAL A 356 7.16 -15.70 -14.12
CA VAL A 356 8.46 -15.26 -13.61
C VAL A 356 9.58 -16.07 -14.27
N GLN A 357 10.57 -15.38 -14.82
CA GLN A 357 11.80 -16.03 -15.26
C GLN A 357 12.69 -16.33 -14.05
N PRO A 358 13.48 -17.42 -14.08
CA PRO A 358 14.25 -17.87 -12.91
C PRO A 358 15.24 -16.84 -12.34
N ASP A 359 15.68 -15.89 -13.16
CA ASP A 359 16.65 -14.84 -12.80
C ASP A 359 16.03 -13.46 -12.56
N PHE A 360 14.69 -13.34 -12.66
CA PHE A 360 13.98 -12.06 -12.64
C PHE A 360 14.29 -11.19 -11.41
N TYR A 361 14.45 -11.79 -10.24
CA TYR A 361 14.72 -11.07 -8.99
C TYR A 361 16.22 -10.99 -8.62
N ASN A 362 17.12 -11.63 -9.38
CA ASN A 362 18.54 -11.78 -9.01
C ASN A 362 19.27 -10.44 -8.89
N ASP A 363 19.06 -9.52 -9.82
CA ASP A 363 19.71 -8.20 -9.80
C ASP A 363 19.26 -7.41 -8.58
N PHE A 364 17.98 -7.46 -8.25
CA PHE A 364 17.45 -6.78 -7.06
C PHE A 364 17.98 -7.40 -5.76
N ALA A 365 18.05 -8.73 -5.66
CA ALA A 365 18.64 -9.43 -4.54
C ALA A 365 20.14 -9.06 -4.37
N ALA A 366 20.89 -8.93 -5.47
CA ALA A 366 22.28 -8.49 -5.46
C ALA A 366 22.42 -7.04 -4.95
N VAL A 367 21.50 -6.14 -5.32
CA VAL A 367 21.46 -4.76 -4.80
C VAL A 367 21.24 -4.75 -3.29
N LEU A 368 20.28 -5.54 -2.79
CA LEU A 368 20.01 -5.65 -1.35
C LEU A 368 21.24 -6.16 -0.60
N THR A 369 21.85 -7.22 -1.06
CA THR A 369 23.08 -7.81 -0.46
C THR A 369 24.22 -6.78 -0.42
N LYS A 370 24.45 -6.06 -1.53
CA LYS A 370 25.48 -5.02 -1.60
C LYS A 370 25.21 -3.85 -0.65
N ALA A 371 23.95 -3.56 -0.39
CA ALA A 371 23.54 -2.55 0.59
C ALA A 371 23.60 -3.03 2.04
N GLY A 372 24.03 -4.28 2.29
CA GLY A 372 24.08 -4.89 3.62
C GLY A 372 22.70 -5.26 4.16
N VAL A 373 21.72 -5.42 3.30
CA VAL A 373 20.39 -5.93 3.64
C VAL A 373 20.34 -7.40 3.27
N ASP A 374 20.58 -8.27 4.25
CA ASP A 374 20.38 -9.70 4.08
C ASP A 374 18.95 -10.06 4.53
N PRO A 375 18.08 -10.54 3.62
CA PRO A 375 16.75 -10.98 3.99
C PRO A 375 16.74 -12.01 5.13
N SER A 376 17.74 -12.88 5.22
CA SER A 376 17.85 -13.91 6.27
C SER A 376 18.13 -13.35 7.66
N GLU A 377 18.79 -12.19 7.77
CA GLU A 377 19.13 -11.58 9.06
C GLU A 377 17.97 -10.77 9.67
N LEU A 378 16.97 -10.40 8.85
CA LEU A 378 15.83 -9.59 9.26
C LEU A 378 14.67 -10.43 9.84
N VAL A 379 14.81 -11.75 9.82
CA VAL A 379 13.83 -12.69 10.36
C VAL A 379 14.43 -13.38 11.59
N LYS A 380 14.37 -12.69 12.70
CA LYS A 380 14.65 -13.28 14.02
C LYS A 380 13.35 -13.48 14.78
#